data_44d424cb05eb0d451c29e1b745b41843
#
_entry.id   44d424cb05eb0d451c29e1b745b41843
#
_cell.length_a   1.000
_cell.length_b   1.000
_cell.length_c   1.000
_cell.angle_alpha   90.00
_cell.angle_beta   90.00
_cell.angle_gamma   90.00
#
_symmetry.space_group_name_H-M   'P 1'
#
loop_
_entity.id
_entity.type
_entity.pdbx_description
1 polymer ?
#
loop_
_entity_poly.entity_id
_entity_poly.type
_entity_poly.pdbx_seq_one_letter_code
_entity_poly.pdbx_strand_id
1 'polypeptide(L)'
;MGTRKISQLDTISDANLSGEAILPVVVSDPLIPNRKAKINQLFRGVTQGTKAAPGLCFDLDRDTGLYQAAYDQIGIAFGDGGFYMTRIDNGNDSASLYMTAVDDTAANVDVVLAPKGTGAVKVTGNFVISDQAFILEDAQGPKARFEVSNVGTGTNTRIFTFPAITSGNGTTVVGDDTTQTLRNKTLLIDEDNLVITDGDEEAIFQINWATTQDARRSYFLPDAGTVTTTAEPTATASTLLDTKAEQTVLSKTFVNVRLAA
;
A
#
# COMPACT_ATOMS: atom_id res chain seq x y z
N MET A 1 6.69 70.43 18.84
CA MET A 1 6.07 69.18 18.20
C MET A 1 4.73 69.06 18.92
N GLY A 2 3.62 69.10 18.15
CA GLY A 2 2.29 68.85 18.73
C GLY A 2 2.11 67.40 19.09
N THR A 3 1.59 67.10 20.25
CA THR A 3 1.20 65.72 20.67
C THR A 3 -0.07 65.32 19.95
N ARG A 4 0.04 64.37 18.99
CA ARG A 4 -1.12 63.75 18.36
C ARG A 4 -1.61 62.62 19.24
N LYS A 5 -2.95 62.46 19.40
CA LYS A 5 -3.55 61.26 19.97
C LYS A 5 -3.34 60.08 19.00
N ILE A 6 -3.26 58.85 19.51
CA ILE A 6 -3.12 57.64 18.69
C ILE A 6 -4.19 57.55 17.60
N SER A 7 -5.44 57.93 17.91
CA SER A 7 -6.56 58.00 17.00
C SER A 7 -6.44 59.03 15.87
N GLN A 8 -5.43 59.91 15.93
CA GLN A 8 -5.15 60.93 14.90
C GLN A 8 -3.93 60.60 14.04
N LEU A 9 -3.37 59.37 14.17
CA LEU A 9 -2.29 58.91 13.34
C LEU A 9 -2.87 58.35 12.04
N ASP A 10 -2.15 58.57 10.95
CA ASP A 10 -2.49 58.01 9.66
C ASP A 10 -2.26 56.48 9.68
N THR A 11 -3.13 55.75 9.01
CA THR A 11 -2.98 54.31 8.86
C THR A 11 -1.77 53.98 7.98
N ILE A 12 -0.90 53.09 8.43
CA ILE A 12 0.19 52.58 7.60
C ILE A 12 -0.35 51.68 6.51
N SER A 13 0.17 51.74 5.29
CA SER A 13 -0.18 50.80 4.22
C SER A 13 0.49 49.45 4.46
N ASP A 14 -0.15 48.37 3.98
CA ASP A 14 0.38 47.01 4.09
C ASP A 14 1.77 46.88 3.47
N ALA A 15 2.04 47.57 2.37
CA ALA A 15 3.34 47.58 1.70
C ALA A 15 4.47 48.18 2.59
N ASN A 16 4.13 49.06 3.53
CA ASN A 16 5.09 49.69 4.45
C ASN A 16 5.11 49.04 5.83
N LEU A 17 4.19 48.14 6.12
CA LEU A 17 4.14 47.39 7.37
C LEU A 17 5.25 46.35 7.38
N SER A 18 6.20 46.46 8.29
CA SER A 18 7.28 45.46 8.47
C SER A 18 7.32 44.93 9.88
N GLY A 19 7.95 43.77 10.08
CA GLY A 19 8.19 43.21 11.41
C GLY A 19 9.02 44.13 12.33
N GLU A 20 9.72 45.12 11.78
CA GLU A 20 10.49 46.11 12.49
C GLU A 20 9.66 47.34 12.94
N ALA A 21 8.42 47.46 12.46
CA ALA A 21 7.52 48.53 12.88
C ALA A 21 7.25 48.46 14.39
N ILE A 22 7.14 49.61 15.01
CA ILE A 22 7.09 49.75 16.48
C ILE A 22 5.67 50.05 16.92
N LEU A 23 5.20 49.30 17.91
CA LEU A 23 3.93 49.53 18.62
C LEU A 23 4.21 49.99 20.07
N PRO A 24 3.48 50.96 20.59
CA PRO A 24 3.50 51.27 22.02
C PRO A 24 2.78 50.16 22.80
N VAL A 25 3.39 49.66 23.86
CA VAL A 25 2.80 48.65 24.75
C VAL A 25 2.88 49.13 26.20
N VAL A 26 1.85 48.82 26.98
CA VAL A 26 1.84 49.00 28.42
C VAL A 26 2.11 47.65 29.07
N VAL A 27 3.12 47.60 29.93
CA VAL A 27 3.49 46.38 30.65
C VAL A 27 3.17 46.52 32.13
N SER A 28 3.02 45.40 32.84
CA SER A 28 2.70 45.40 34.28
C SER A 28 3.90 45.79 35.19
N ASP A 29 4.89 46.46 34.66
CA ASP A 29 6.02 46.99 35.43
C ASP A 29 5.67 48.39 36.00
N PRO A 30 5.51 48.52 37.31
CA PRO A 30 5.09 49.80 37.91
C PRO A 30 6.12 50.92 37.79
N LEU A 31 7.39 50.59 37.56
CA LEU A 31 8.46 51.60 37.44
C LEU A 31 8.58 52.14 36.01
N ILE A 32 8.33 51.29 35.01
CA ILE A 32 8.43 51.67 33.62
C ILE A 32 7.28 51.02 32.82
N PRO A 33 6.05 51.51 32.96
CA PRO A 33 4.85 50.89 32.40
C PRO A 33 4.74 51.03 30.88
N ASN A 34 5.37 52.05 30.30
CA ASN A 34 5.29 52.33 28.87
C ASN A 34 6.53 51.81 28.15
N ARG A 35 6.33 50.92 27.26
CA ARG A 35 7.37 50.27 26.43
C ARG A 35 7.02 50.38 24.95
N LYS A 36 7.95 49.99 24.11
CA LYS A 36 7.73 49.80 22.70
C LYS A 36 8.06 48.34 22.34
N ALA A 37 7.26 47.71 21.49
CA ALA A 37 7.55 46.43 20.93
C ALA A 37 7.57 46.50 19.39
N LYS A 38 8.38 45.72 18.78
CA LYS A 38 8.33 45.50 17.34
C LYS A 38 7.23 44.49 17.00
N ILE A 39 6.63 44.56 15.82
CA ILE A 39 5.59 43.64 15.40
C ILE A 39 6.09 42.18 15.48
N ASN A 40 7.34 41.91 15.03
CA ASN A 40 7.94 40.58 15.10
C ASN A 40 8.12 40.05 16.54
N GLN A 41 8.11 40.92 17.56
CA GLN A 41 8.19 40.48 18.95
C GLN A 41 6.83 40.03 19.50
N LEU A 42 5.71 40.52 18.96
CA LEU A 42 4.37 40.11 19.38
C LEU A 42 4.15 38.61 19.14
N PHE A 43 4.65 38.07 18.02
CA PHE A 43 4.51 36.66 17.67
C PHE A 43 5.42 35.74 18.48
N ARG A 44 6.42 36.27 19.21
CA ARG A 44 7.24 35.46 20.13
C ARG A 44 6.55 35.19 21.46
N GLY A 45 5.54 35.97 21.81
CA GLY A 45 4.78 35.85 23.05
C GLY A 45 3.39 35.23 22.83
N VAL A 46 3.16 34.52 21.74
CA VAL A 46 1.88 33.86 21.52
C VAL A 46 1.66 32.80 22.60
N THR A 47 0.50 32.81 23.21
CA THR A 47 0.13 31.83 24.23
C THR A 47 0.12 30.42 23.63
N GLN A 48 0.44 29.43 24.47
CA GLN A 48 0.37 28.02 24.09
C GLN A 48 -1.01 27.66 23.50
N GLY A 49 -2.08 28.17 24.09
CA GLY A 49 -3.44 27.81 23.71
C GLY A 49 -3.78 26.34 24.02
N THR A 50 -4.96 25.97 23.60
CA THR A 50 -5.47 24.60 23.65
C THR A 50 -6.19 24.30 22.34
N LYS A 51 -6.62 23.06 22.10
CA LYS A 51 -7.42 22.72 20.94
C LYS A 51 -8.73 23.52 20.89
N ALA A 52 -9.44 23.63 22.01
CA ALA A 52 -10.69 24.41 22.11
C ALA A 52 -10.49 25.94 22.11
N ALA A 53 -9.28 26.41 22.37
CA ALA A 53 -8.92 27.83 22.36
C ALA A 53 -7.48 28.01 21.87
N PRO A 54 -7.23 27.92 20.56
CA PRO A 54 -5.91 28.02 19.95
C PRO A 54 -5.21 29.33 20.30
N GLY A 55 -3.88 29.31 20.41
CA GLY A 55 -3.07 30.52 20.69
C GLY A 55 -3.09 31.51 19.52
N LEU A 56 -3.26 31.04 18.30
CA LEU A 56 -3.55 31.82 17.11
C LEU A 56 -4.82 31.30 16.46
N CYS A 57 -5.88 32.08 16.49
CA CYS A 57 -7.19 31.72 15.94
C CYS A 57 -7.74 32.83 15.04
N PHE A 58 -8.76 32.51 14.28
CA PHE A 58 -9.48 33.48 13.44
C PHE A 58 -10.67 34.06 14.17
N ASP A 59 -11.00 35.32 13.86
CA ASP A 59 -12.07 36.05 14.59
C ASP A 59 -13.46 35.45 14.31
N LEU A 60 -13.67 34.92 13.11
CA LEU A 60 -14.93 34.27 12.71
C LEU A 60 -15.13 32.91 13.38
N ASP A 61 -14.03 32.20 13.65
CA ASP A 61 -14.03 30.85 14.18
C ASP A 61 -12.86 30.67 15.15
N ARG A 62 -13.14 30.84 16.43
CA ARG A 62 -12.10 31.01 17.48
C ARG A 62 -11.56 29.68 18.00
N ASP A 63 -12.16 28.58 17.67
CA ASP A 63 -11.68 27.20 17.94
C ASP A 63 -10.96 26.57 16.74
N THR A 64 -10.84 27.31 15.64
CA THR A 64 -9.95 26.94 14.51
C THR A 64 -8.66 27.77 14.56
N GLY A 65 -7.51 27.07 14.58
CA GLY A 65 -6.23 27.75 14.67
C GLY A 65 -5.05 26.88 15.05
N LEU A 66 -3.95 27.54 15.44
CA LEU A 66 -2.70 26.91 15.85
C LEU A 66 -2.53 26.97 17.36
N TYR A 67 -2.06 25.89 17.96
CA TYR A 67 -1.72 25.80 19.37
C TYR A 67 -0.50 24.90 19.60
N GLN A 68 0.15 25.04 20.76
CA GLN A 68 1.24 24.18 21.17
C GLN A 68 0.72 23.13 22.15
N ALA A 69 0.44 21.93 21.65
CA ALA A 69 -0.13 20.87 22.48
C ALA A 69 0.85 20.34 23.54
N ALA A 70 2.14 20.31 23.22
CA ALA A 70 3.23 19.92 24.11
C ALA A 70 4.57 20.46 23.58
N TYR A 71 5.68 20.19 24.30
CA TYR A 71 7.01 20.43 23.75
C TYR A 71 7.21 19.61 22.46
N ASP A 72 7.89 20.22 21.48
CA ASP A 72 8.17 19.63 20.16
C ASP A 72 6.91 19.17 19.41
N GLN A 73 5.74 19.74 19.74
CA GLN A 73 4.46 19.42 19.14
C GLN A 73 3.68 20.71 18.81
N ILE A 74 3.23 20.81 17.57
CA ILE A 74 2.29 21.85 17.13
C ILE A 74 0.97 21.20 16.73
N GLY A 75 -0.15 21.76 17.17
CA GLY A 75 -1.49 21.33 16.81
C GLY A 75 -2.15 22.32 15.87
N ILE A 76 -2.97 21.81 14.97
CA ILE A 76 -3.95 22.57 14.19
C ILE A 76 -5.32 22.09 14.63
N ALA A 77 -6.13 23.00 15.13
CA ALA A 77 -7.50 22.74 15.58
C ALA A 77 -8.52 23.13 14.51
N PHE A 78 -9.60 22.35 14.42
CA PHE A 78 -10.80 22.59 13.63
C PHE A 78 -12.02 22.25 14.52
N GLY A 79 -12.29 23.06 15.54
CA GLY A 79 -13.27 22.73 16.56
C GLY A 79 -12.85 21.52 17.40
N ASP A 80 -13.71 20.50 17.46
CA ASP A 80 -13.47 19.27 18.21
C ASP A 80 -12.35 18.38 17.60
N GLY A 81 -12.06 18.54 16.30
CA GLY A 81 -11.06 17.79 15.57
C GLY A 81 -9.79 18.56 15.26
N GLY A 82 -8.79 17.86 14.75
CA GLY A 82 -7.53 18.45 14.34
C GLY A 82 -6.43 17.44 14.09
N PHE A 83 -5.21 17.93 14.03
CA PHE A 83 -4.04 17.05 14.01
C PHE A 83 -2.84 17.65 14.70
N TYR A 84 -1.95 16.81 15.19
CA TYR A 84 -0.65 17.16 15.71
C TYR A 84 0.45 16.88 14.71
N MET A 85 1.44 17.77 14.66
CA MET A 85 2.75 17.51 14.11
C MET A 85 3.74 17.41 15.26
N THR A 86 4.34 16.23 15.44
CA THR A 86 5.24 15.94 16.56
C THR A 86 6.57 15.41 16.04
N ARG A 87 7.68 15.94 16.55
CA ARG A 87 9.01 15.37 16.35
C ARG A 87 9.33 14.41 17.48
N ILE A 88 9.69 13.19 17.13
CA ILE A 88 10.19 12.19 18.08
C ILE A 88 11.65 11.89 17.73
N ASP A 89 12.54 12.01 18.72
CA ASP A 89 13.91 11.58 18.60
C ASP A 89 13.98 10.08 18.84
N ASN A 90 14.44 9.33 17.81
CA ASN A 90 14.58 7.89 17.87
C ASN A 90 15.99 7.45 18.34
N GLY A 91 16.87 8.40 18.68
CA GLY A 91 18.28 8.15 18.96
C GLY A 91 19.10 7.81 17.69
N ASN A 92 20.42 7.67 17.86
CA ASN A 92 21.34 7.29 16.79
C ASN A 92 21.22 8.17 15.52
N ASP A 93 21.16 9.50 15.71
CA ASP A 93 21.01 10.48 14.62
C ASP A 93 19.74 10.30 13.75
N SER A 94 18.71 9.69 14.31
CA SER A 94 17.43 9.44 13.65
C SER A 94 16.28 10.18 14.37
N ALA A 95 15.36 10.72 13.59
CA ALA A 95 14.13 11.32 14.10
C ALA A 95 12.96 11.05 13.17
N SER A 96 11.75 11.05 13.74
CA SER A 96 10.50 10.91 13.01
C SER A 96 9.62 12.14 13.18
N LEU A 97 8.96 12.56 12.11
CA LEU A 97 7.88 13.53 12.16
C LEU A 97 6.55 12.81 12.00
N TYR A 98 5.72 12.91 13.02
CA TYR A 98 4.38 12.33 13.04
C TYR A 98 3.34 13.39 12.67
N MET A 99 2.35 13.00 11.91
CA MET A 99 1.08 13.70 11.76
C MET A 99 -0.02 12.77 12.30
N THR A 100 -0.61 13.17 13.42
CA THR A 100 -1.60 12.36 14.14
C THR A 100 -2.93 13.07 14.15
N ALA A 101 -3.98 12.45 13.59
CA ALA A 101 -5.33 12.94 13.69
C ALA A 101 -5.87 12.78 15.11
N VAL A 102 -6.63 13.75 15.57
CA VAL A 102 -7.24 13.76 16.91
C VAL A 102 -8.64 14.35 16.83
N ASP A 103 -9.53 13.85 17.69
CA ASP A 103 -10.88 14.36 17.84
C ASP A 103 -11.36 14.07 19.27
N ASP A 104 -12.14 14.99 19.87
CA ASP A 104 -12.64 14.82 21.24
C ASP A 104 -13.94 14.03 21.29
N THR A 105 -14.64 13.94 20.17
CA THR A 105 -15.97 13.35 20.07
C THR A 105 -16.01 12.08 19.25
N ALA A 106 -15.20 11.99 18.17
CA ALA A 106 -15.13 10.83 17.29
C ALA A 106 -14.09 9.81 17.78
N ALA A 107 -14.50 8.55 17.91
CA ALA A 107 -13.61 7.45 18.29
C ALA A 107 -12.65 7.06 17.17
N ASN A 108 -12.99 7.34 15.90
CA ASN A 108 -12.19 7.01 14.72
C ASN A 108 -12.13 8.24 13.80
N VAL A 109 -10.94 8.56 13.35
CA VAL A 109 -10.69 9.71 12.46
C VAL A 109 -9.73 9.28 11.36
N ASP A 110 -10.14 9.47 10.12
CA ASP A 110 -9.33 9.18 8.95
C ASP A 110 -8.46 10.38 8.56
N VAL A 111 -7.25 10.12 8.09
CA VAL A 111 -6.42 11.11 7.41
C VAL A 111 -6.57 10.91 5.90
N VAL A 112 -7.27 11.83 5.25
CA VAL A 112 -7.54 11.76 3.82
C VAL A 112 -6.62 12.72 3.06
N LEU A 113 -5.81 12.19 2.16
CA LEU A 113 -5.00 12.97 1.23
C LEU A 113 -5.71 12.96 -0.14
N ALA A 114 -6.38 14.07 -0.46
CA ALA A 114 -7.19 14.20 -1.67
C ALA A 114 -6.56 15.16 -2.68
N PRO A 115 -5.75 14.67 -3.64
CA PRO A 115 -5.20 15.50 -4.69
C PRO A 115 -6.30 16.09 -5.58
N LYS A 116 -6.09 17.29 -6.11
CA LYS A 116 -7.02 17.95 -7.02
C LYS A 116 -6.82 17.46 -8.47
N GLY A 117 -7.91 17.15 -9.14
CA GLY A 117 -7.92 16.80 -10.57
C GLY A 117 -7.11 15.53 -10.84
N THR A 118 -6.14 15.61 -11.74
CA THR A 118 -5.23 14.51 -12.12
C THR A 118 -3.98 14.43 -11.24
N GLY A 119 -3.94 15.17 -10.13
CA GLY A 119 -2.85 15.10 -9.16
C GLY A 119 -2.73 13.74 -8.51
N ALA A 120 -1.59 13.49 -7.84
CA ALA A 120 -1.32 12.24 -7.13
C ALA A 120 -0.58 12.51 -5.81
N VAL A 121 -0.71 11.60 -4.85
CA VAL A 121 0.19 11.54 -3.70
C VAL A 121 1.47 10.83 -4.15
N LYS A 122 2.61 11.50 -4.07
CA LYS A 122 3.91 10.98 -4.48
C LYS A 122 4.83 10.82 -3.28
N VAL A 123 5.40 9.65 -3.14
CA VAL A 123 6.44 9.33 -2.14
C VAL A 123 7.75 9.08 -2.89
N THR A 124 8.80 9.84 -2.57
CA THR A 124 10.11 9.76 -3.23
C THR A 124 11.10 8.84 -2.53
N GLY A 125 10.83 8.48 -1.27
CA GLY A 125 11.60 7.51 -0.51
C GLY A 125 10.87 6.17 -0.39
N ASN A 126 11.30 5.34 0.55
CA ASN A 126 10.60 4.09 0.85
C ASN A 126 9.23 4.40 1.45
N PHE A 127 8.23 3.71 0.96
CA PHE A 127 6.88 3.74 1.53
C PHE A 127 6.67 2.43 2.28
N VAL A 128 6.79 2.49 3.61
CA VAL A 128 6.66 1.33 4.48
C VAL A 128 5.27 1.30 5.07
N ILE A 129 4.52 0.25 4.78
CA ILE A 129 3.17 0.01 5.31
C ILE A 129 3.16 -1.38 5.95
N SER A 130 2.49 -1.51 7.09
CA SER A 130 2.18 -2.83 7.65
C SER A 130 1.30 -3.61 6.67
N ASP A 131 1.55 -4.90 6.50
CA ASP A 131 0.75 -5.79 5.65
C ASP A 131 -0.75 -5.80 6.05
N GLN A 132 -1.04 -5.67 7.33
CA GLN A 132 -2.41 -5.57 7.84
C GLN A 132 -3.09 -4.24 7.47
N ALA A 133 -2.32 -3.19 7.22
CA ALA A 133 -2.82 -1.85 6.90
C ALA A 133 -2.87 -1.56 5.39
N PHE A 134 -2.17 -2.34 4.56
CA PHE A 134 -2.15 -2.14 3.12
C PHE A 134 -3.35 -2.82 2.45
N ILE A 135 -4.44 -2.11 2.37
CA ILE A 135 -5.69 -2.57 1.79
C ILE A 135 -5.97 -1.78 0.51
N LEU A 136 -6.20 -2.50 -0.59
CA LEU A 136 -6.75 -1.95 -1.82
C LEU A 136 -8.25 -2.15 -1.80
N GLU A 137 -9.00 -1.08 -2.00
CA GLU A 137 -10.47 -1.08 -1.98
C GLU A 137 -11.00 -0.51 -3.29
N ASP A 138 -11.92 -1.22 -3.92
CA ASP A 138 -12.71 -0.68 -5.01
C ASP A 138 -13.86 0.17 -4.45
N ALA A 139 -14.23 1.26 -5.13
CA ALA A 139 -15.20 2.24 -4.67
C ALA A 139 -16.57 1.66 -4.27
N GLN A 140 -16.93 0.50 -4.79
CA GLN A 140 -18.21 -0.19 -4.51
C GLN A 140 -18.05 -1.70 -4.27
N GLY A 141 -16.85 -2.15 -4.04
CA GLY A 141 -16.56 -3.56 -4.13
C GLY A 141 -15.62 -4.14 -3.09
N PRO A 142 -15.03 -5.27 -3.42
CA PRO A 142 -14.20 -6.03 -2.50
C PRO A 142 -12.91 -5.30 -2.14
N LYS A 143 -12.36 -5.69 -1.00
CA LYS A 143 -11.05 -5.27 -0.53
C LYS A 143 -10.03 -6.38 -0.78
N ALA A 144 -8.82 -6.00 -1.17
CA ALA A 144 -7.69 -6.90 -1.31
C ALA A 144 -6.53 -6.45 -0.41
N ARG A 145 -5.83 -7.39 0.19
CA ARG A 145 -4.67 -7.15 1.04
C ARG A 145 -3.49 -8.02 0.56
N PHE A 146 -2.29 -7.45 0.64
CA PHE A 146 -1.06 -8.22 0.43
C PHE A 146 -0.56 -8.74 1.77
N GLU A 147 -0.54 -10.07 1.92
CA GLU A 147 -0.05 -10.75 3.12
C GLU A 147 1.42 -11.13 2.93
N VAL A 148 2.29 -10.70 3.83
CA VAL A 148 3.72 -10.99 3.76
C VAL A 148 4.26 -11.78 4.94
N SER A 149 3.42 -12.17 5.89
CA SER A 149 3.82 -12.94 7.09
C SER A 149 4.43 -14.30 6.73
N ASN A 150 4.02 -14.88 5.58
CA ASN A 150 4.53 -16.16 5.07
C ASN A 150 5.84 -16.06 4.28
N VAL A 151 6.41 -14.87 4.13
CA VAL A 151 7.62 -14.64 3.31
C VAL A 151 8.91 -15.06 4.02
N GLY A 152 8.80 -15.80 5.08
CA GLY A 152 9.92 -16.26 5.89
C GLY A 152 10.45 -15.21 6.88
N THR A 153 11.17 -15.66 7.90
CA THR A 153 11.75 -14.79 8.92
C THR A 153 13.07 -14.19 8.47
N GLY A 154 13.38 -12.99 8.94
CA GLY A 154 14.65 -12.32 8.71
C GLY A 154 14.51 -10.85 8.31
N THR A 155 15.63 -10.15 8.23
CA THR A 155 15.70 -8.72 7.91
C THR A 155 15.88 -8.43 6.42
N ASN A 156 16.00 -9.45 5.58
CA ASN A 156 16.22 -9.29 4.15
C ASN A 156 14.90 -9.00 3.42
N THR A 157 14.91 -7.97 2.59
CA THR A 157 13.79 -7.67 1.70
C THR A 157 13.63 -8.78 0.66
N ARG A 158 12.44 -9.36 0.55
CA ARG A 158 12.06 -10.30 -0.52
C ARG A 158 11.43 -9.50 -1.67
N ILE A 159 11.89 -9.76 -2.88
CA ILE A 159 11.44 -9.02 -4.05
C ILE A 159 10.46 -9.89 -4.84
N PHE A 160 9.24 -9.40 -5.02
CA PHE A 160 8.24 -9.96 -5.92
C PHE A 160 8.28 -9.17 -7.23
N THR A 161 8.82 -9.79 -8.28
CA THR A 161 8.92 -9.14 -9.58
C THR A 161 7.73 -9.52 -10.45
N PHE A 162 6.98 -8.54 -10.88
CA PHE A 162 5.94 -8.75 -11.89
C PHE A 162 6.59 -8.92 -13.27
N PRO A 163 6.10 -9.86 -14.10
CA PRO A 163 6.62 -10.04 -15.45
C PRO A 163 6.41 -8.78 -16.30
N ALA A 164 7.31 -8.53 -17.24
CA ALA A 164 7.15 -7.44 -18.19
C ALA A 164 5.89 -7.67 -19.05
N ILE A 165 5.03 -6.66 -19.10
CA ILE A 165 3.85 -6.66 -19.99
C ILE A 165 4.28 -5.95 -21.28
N THR A 166 4.63 -6.74 -22.30
CA THR A 166 5.15 -6.21 -23.58
C THR A 166 4.06 -6.00 -24.62
N SER A 167 2.86 -6.55 -24.37
CA SER A 167 1.71 -6.41 -25.26
C SER A 167 0.41 -6.56 -24.47
N GLY A 168 -0.67 -5.95 -24.97
CA GLY A 168 -1.98 -5.97 -24.30
C GLY A 168 -2.07 -4.98 -23.11
N ASN A 169 -3.18 -5.05 -22.39
CA ASN A 169 -3.52 -4.07 -21.34
C ASN A 169 -3.26 -4.53 -19.90
N GLY A 170 -2.67 -5.73 -19.74
CA GLY A 170 -2.41 -6.26 -18.40
C GLY A 170 -2.06 -7.73 -18.36
N THR A 171 -1.87 -8.25 -17.17
CA THR A 171 -1.70 -9.69 -16.89
C THR A 171 -2.50 -10.06 -15.65
N THR A 172 -2.87 -11.31 -15.55
CA THR A 172 -3.61 -11.84 -14.41
C THR A 172 -2.66 -12.63 -13.50
N VAL A 173 -2.72 -12.34 -12.21
CA VAL A 173 -2.04 -13.13 -11.18
C VAL A 173 -2.83 -14.43 -10.99
N VAL A 174 -2.13 -15.56 -10.94
CA VAL A 174 -2.75 -16.88 -10.74
C VAL A 174 -3.02 -17.09 -9.25
N GLY A 175 -4.27 -17.37 -8.91
CA GLY A 175 -4.69 -17.80 -7.58
C GLY A 175 -4.69 -19.33 -7.45
N ASP A 176 -4.64 -19.83 -6.23
CA ASP A 176 -4.57 -21.25 -5.90
C ASP A 176 -5.95 -21.94 -5.87
N ASP A 177 -7.00 -21.19 -5.58
CA ASP A 177 -8.38 -21.69 -5.43
C ASP A 177 -9.34 -21.25 -6.56
N THR A 178 -8.81 -20.64 -7.62
CA THR A 178 -9.62 -20.10 -8.72
C THR A 178 -9.39 -20.86 -10.02
N THR A 179 -10.47 -21.12 -10.76
CA THR A 179 -10.38 -21.69 -12.10
C THR A 179 -9.75 -20.70 -13.07
N GLN A 180 -8.54 -21.00 -13.54
CA GLN A 180 -7.78 -20.10 -14.42
C GLN A 180 -7.15 -20.88 -15.59
N THR A 181 -7.10 -20.25 -16.76
CA THR A 181 -6.41 -20.79 -17.94
C THR A 181 -5.04 -20.17 -18.08
N LEU A 182 -3.98 -20.98 -18.06
CA LEU A 182 -2.62 -20.56 -18.33
C LEU A 182 -2.32 -20.68 -19.84
N ARG A 183 -1.99 -19.55 -20.48
CA ARG A 183 -1.62 -19.50 -21.90
C ARG A 183 -0.20 -19.02 -22.08
N ASN A 184 0.50 -19.56 -23.07
CA ASN A 184 1.88 -19.17 -23.41
C ASN A 184 2.85 -19.26 -22.21
N LYS A 185 2.70 -20.31 -21.39
CA LYS A 185 3.55 -20.59 -20.24
C LYS A 185 4.36 -21.86 -20.48
N THR A 186 5.63 -21.82 -20.10
CA THR A 186 6.43 -23.02 -19.89
C THR A 186 6.35 -23.37 -18.42
N LEU A 187 5.84 -24.54 -18.10
CA LEU A 187 5.80 -25.05 -16.73
C LEU A 187 7.01 -25.95 -16.50
N LEU A 188 7.86 -25.60 -15.57
CA LEU A 188 8.93 -26.44 -15.07
C LEU A 188 8.49 -26.98 -13.72
N ILE A 189 8.13 -28.24 -13.68
CA ILE A 189 7.54 -28.90 -12.52
C ILE A 189 8.47 -30.07 -12.16
N ASP A 190 8.88 -30.12 -10.91
CA ASP A 190 9.66 -31.24 -10.40
C ASP A 190 8.82 -32.52 -10.38
N GLU A 191 9.49 -33.67 -10.48
CA GLU A 191 8.87 -34.98 -10.36
C GLU A 191 8.01 -35.07 -9.10
N ASP A 192 6.92 -35.80 -9.16
CA ASP A 192 5.90 -35.94 -8.11
C ASP A 192 5.05 -34.68 -7.82
N ASN A 193 5.36 -33.51 -8.40
CA ASN A 193 4.59 -32.28 -8.19
C ASN A 193 3.52 -32.03 -9.27
N LEU A 194 3.48 -32.81 -10.34
CA LEU A 194 2.37 -32.75 -11.30
C LEU A 194 1.29 -33.75 -10.89
N VAL A 195 0.37 -33.29 -10.09
CA VAL A 195 -0.77 -34.07 -9.61
C VAL A 195 -2.04 -33.61 -10.30
N ILE A 196 -2.81 -34.54 -10.82
CA ILE A 196 -4.16 -34.30 -11.34
C ILE A 196 -5.13 -35.04 -10.45
N THR A 197 -6.08 -34.31 -9.86
CA THR A 197 -7.07 -34.85 -8.93
C THR A 197 -8.44 -34.93 -9.58
N ASP A 198 -9.19 -35.98 -9.22
CA ASP A 198 -10.61 -36.13 -9.50
C ASP A 198 -11.32 -36.60 -8.21
N GLY A 199 -11.89 -35.62 -7.48
CA GLY A 199 -12.41 -35.88 -6.15
C GLY A 199 -11.30 -36.23 -5.16
N ASP A 200 -11.38 -37.42 -4.57
CA ASP A 200 -10.39 -37.96 -3.63
C ASP A 200 -9.29 -38.79 -4.30
N GLU A 201 -9.34 -38.91 -5.62
CA GLU A 201 -8.40 -39.73 -6.40
C GLU A 201 -7.33 -38.83 -7.04
N GLU A 202 -6.07 -39.31 -7.10
CA GLU A 202 -4.93 -38.59 -7.60
C GLU A 202 -4.17 -39.36 -8.65
N ALA A 203 -3.78 -38.72 -9.75
CA ALA A 203 -2.84 -39.21 -10.73
C ALA A 203 -1.55 -38.39 -10.69
N ILE A 204 -0.42 -39.03 -10.44
CA ILE A 204 0.89 -38.41 -10.37
C ILE A 204 1.70 -38.79 -11.61
N PHE A 205 2.27 -37.83 -12.32
CA PHE A 205 3.14 -38.09 -13.46
C PHE A 205 4.59 -38.14 -13.00
N GLN A 206 5.16 -39.37 -13.03
CA GLN A 206 6.55 -39.62 -12.65
C GLN A 206 7.42 -39.92 -13.87
N ILE A 207 8.65 -39.43 -13.82
CA ILE A 207 9.67 -39.67 -14.84
C ILE A 207 10.78 -40.55 -14.24
N ASN A 208 10.61 -41.86 -14.36
CA ASN A 208 11.60 -42.82 -13.86
C ASN A 208 12.72 -43.06 -14.91
N TRP A 209 13.75 -42.20 -14.86
CA TRP A 209 14.93 -42.32 -15.71
C TRP A 209 16.14 -42.80 -14.93
N ALA A 210 16.93 -43.67 -15.49
CA ALA A 210 18.28 -43.88 -15.02
C ALA A 210 19.08 -42.59 -15.25
N THR A 211 19.78 -42.12 -14.21
CA THR A 211 20.49 -40.86 -14.16
C THR A 211 21.49 -40.69 -15.30
N THR A 212 21.10 -39.94 -16.32
CA THR A 212 22.03 -39.31 -17.26
C THR A 212 21.86 -37.83 -17.11
N GLN A 213 22.87 -37.15 -16.64
CA GLN A 213 22.82 -35.69 -16.50
C GLN A 213 22.47 -35.03 -17.84
N ASP A 214 21.65 -33.99 -17.78
CA ASP A 214 21.25 -33.13 -18.90
C ASP A 214 20.52 -33.85 -20.07
N ALA A 215 19.98 -35.07 -19.88
CA ALA A 215 19.21 -35.74 -20.88
C ALA A 215 17.80 -35.17 -21.00
N ARG A 216 17.43 -34.78 -22.21
CA ARG A 216 16.06 -34.35 -22.55
C ARG A 216 15.36 -35.46 -23.34
N ARG A 217 14.18 -35.86 -22.90
CA ARG A 217 13.34 -36.83 -23.63
C ARG A 217 11.99 -36.21 -23.93
N SER A 218 11.45 -36.49 -25.09
CA SER A 218 10.15 -36.00 -25.54
C SER A 218 9.15 -37.13 -25.57
N TYR A 219 8.01 -36.92 -24.92
CA TYR A 219 6.87 -37.80 -24.95
C TYR A 219 5.77 -37.13 -25.74
N PHE A 220 5.36 -37.77 -26.86
CA PHE A 220 4.28 -37.26 -27.69
C PHE A 220 3.01 -38.03 -27.38
N LEU A 221 1.97 -37.33 -27.01
CA LEU A 221 0.64 -37.90 -26.98
C LEU A 221 0.12 -37.96 -28.42
N PRO A 222 -0.40 -39.11 -28.88
CA PRO A 222 -0.94 -39.18 -30.22
C PRO A 222 -2.16 -38.29 -30.39
N ASP A 223 -2.36 -37.80 -31.62
CA ASP A 223 -3.59 -37.11 -31.97
C ASP A 223 -4.76 -38.10 -31.86
N ALA A 224 -5.76 -37.74 -31.06
CA ALA A 224 -6.97 -38.56 -30.90
C ALA A 224 -7.93 -38.47 -32.10
N GLY A 225 -7.63 -37.64 -33.11
CA GLY A 225 -8.47 -37.42 -34.29
C GLY A 225 -9.57 -36.40 -34.05
N THR A 226 -10.81 -36.75 -34.29
CA THR A 226 -11.95 -35.81 -34.20
C THR A 226 -12.11 -35.25 -32.78
N VAL A 227 -12.27 -33.93 -32.68
CA VAL A 227 -12.51 -33.27 -31.40
C VAL A 227 -13.82 -33.77 -30.79
N THR A 228 -13.76 -34.21 -29.55
CA THR A 228 -14.93 -34.57 -28.75
C THR A 228 -15.14 -33.52 -27.63
N THR A 229 -16.37 -33.15 -27.37
CA THR A 229 -16.76 -32.23 -26.25
C THR A 229 -17.20 -33.01 -25.02
N THR A 230 -17.21 -34.35 -25.07
CA THR A 230 -17.59 -35.20 -23.94
C THR A 230 -16.38 -35.59 -23.12
N ALA A 231 -16.48 -35.57 -21.80
CA ALA A 231 -15.43 -35.98 -20.88
C ALA A 231 -15.19 -37.51 -20.86
N GLU A 232 -16.18 -38.28 -21.30
CA GLU A 232 -16.07 -39.73 -21.31
C GLU A 232 -15.27 -40.28 -22.53
N PRO A 233 -14.49 -41.34 -22.36
CA PRO A 233 -13.79 -41.98 -23.45
C PRO A 233 -14.79 -42.47 -24.49
N THR A 234 -14.78 -41.87 -25.66
CA THR A 234 -15.60 -42.28 -26.81
C THR A 234 -14.73 -43.00 -27.82
N ALA A 235 -15.34 -43.53 -28.90
CA ALA A 235 -14.61 -44.15 -30.00
C ALA A 235 -13.59 -43.22 -30.67
N THR A 236 -13.65 -41.90 -30.41
CA THR A 236 -12.75 -40.88 -30.93
C THR A 236 -11.68 -40.44 -29.93
N ALA A 237 -11.68 -40.95 -28.68
CA ALA A 237 -10.67 -40.68 -27.69
C ALA A 237 -9.49 -41.66 -27.78
N SER A 238 -8.28 -41.23 -27.49
CA SER A 238 -7.11 -42.09 -27.32
C SER A 238 -6.91 -42.43 -25.85
N THR A 239 -6.79 -43.72 -25.55
CA THR A 239 -6.55 -44.22 -24.20
C THR A 239 -5.09 -44.64 -24.06
N LEU A 240 -4.44 -44.21 -22.96
CA LEU A 240 -3.12 -44.71 -22.60
C LEU A 240 -3.23 -46.13 -22.08
N LEU A 241 -2.32 -47.02 -22.53
CA LEU A 241 -2.29 -48.38 -22.05
C LEU A 241 -1.71 -48.45 -20.65
N ASP A 242 -2.42 -49.16 -19.80
CA ASP A 242 -2.06 -49.44 -18.41
C ASP A 242 -1.58 -50.91 -18.29
N THR A 243 -0.75 -51.18 -17.30
CA THR A 243 -0.19 -52.52 -17.05
C THR A 243 -1.06 -53.39 -16.15
N LYS A 244 -2.08 -52.82 -15.50
CA LYS A 244 -2.93 -53.54 -14.54
C LYS A 244 -4.38 -53.67 -14.94
N ALA A 245 -4.88 -52.78 -15.78
CA ALA A 245 -6.25 -52.86 -16.28
C ALA A 245 -6.36 -53.74 -17.52
N GLU A 246 -7.45 -54.53 -17.63
CA GLU A 246 -7.79 -55.17 -18.88
C GLU A 246 -8.22 -54.14 -19.92
N GLN A 247 -7.43 -53.99 -20.96
CA GLN A 247 -7.67 -53.04 -22.03
C GLN A 247 -7.73 -53.66 -23.38
N THR A 248 -8.72 -53.31 -24.17
CA THR A 248 -8.82 -53.71 -25.55
C THR A 248 -8.05 -52.76 -26.46
N VAL A 249 -7.05 -53.26 -27.16
CA VAL A 249 -6.23 -52.48 -28.09
C VAL A 249 -6.72 -52.70 -29.51
N LEU A 250 -7.32 -51.66 -30.10
CA LEU A 250 -7.86 -51.73 -31.46
C LEU A 250 -6.98 -50.92 -32.43
N SER A 251 -6.92 -51.37 -33.66
CA SER A 251 -6.24 -50.67 -34.78
C SER A 251 -4.77 -50.34 -34.51
N LYS A 252 -4.04 -51.21 -33.81
CA LYS A 252 -2.62 -51.05 -33.53
C LYS A 252 -1.82 -52.16 -34.21
N THR A 253 -0.69 -51.78 -34.77
CA THR A 253 0.28 -52.77 -35.31
C THR A 253 1.33 -52.96 -34.21
N PHE A 254 1.47 -54.21 -33.75
CA PHE A 254 2.47 -54.60 -32.80
C PHE A 254 3.68 -55.14 -33.52
N VAL A 255 4.86 -54.59 -33.29
CA VAL A 255 6.13 -55.10 -33.85
C VAL A 255 6.96 -55.67 -32.71
N ASN A 256 7.50 -56.85 -32.86
CA ASN A 256 8.33 -57.55 -31.87
C ASN A 256 7.62 -57.80 -30.51
N VAL A 257 6.39 -58.24 -30.56
CA VAL A 257 5.63 -58.62 -29.35
C VAL A 257 6.26 -59.83 -28.69
N ARG A 258 6.67 -59.75 -27.44
CA ARG A 258 6.96 -60.90 -26.58
C ARG A 258 5.75 -61.15 -25.70
N LEU A 259 5.08 -62.20 -25.84
CA LEU A 259 4.08 -62.73 -24.92
C LEU A 259 4.82 -63.44 -23.78
N ALA A 260 4.64 -62.99 -22.53
CA ALA A 260 5.11 -63.75 -21.39
C ALA A 260 4.21 -64.93 -21.19
N ALA A 261 4.82 -66.11 -21.02
CA ALA A 261 4.08 -67.38 -20.73
C ALA A 261 3.67 -67.41 -19.28
#